data_bd10ece337d21dd39f4e3f3ea42a6ca2
#
_entry.id   bd10ece337d21dd39f4e3f3ea42a6ca2
#
_cell.length_a   1.000
_cell.length_b   1.000
_cell.length_c   1.000
_cell.angle_alpha   90.00
_cell.angle_beta   90.00
_cell.angle_gamma   90.00
#
_symmetry.space_group_name_H-M   'P 1'
#
loop_
_entity.id
_entity.type
_entity.pdbx_description
1 polymer ?
#
loop_
_entity_poly.entity_id
_entity_poly.type
_entity_poly.pdbx_seq_one_letter_code
_entity_poly.pdbx_strand_id
1 'polypeptide(L)'
;MAAAPGVAGFWARVRRRLRPPRRLRFTREGRIIVLLSVGVGFAAINTGNNLLYLLLGWLLSFIIASGILSEMTLKRLTVQRRPPPRVFAGEPFLMEVVIENEKPTRASFSIEVEDLVGTTPLDKRCYFLKIPEGKTQRTSYRHTFLRRGLYTLAGYRLATRFPFALFRKSRDVDSPLEILVYPTRVTVPRPSPRTTSRGDATASRVGRRGEFFGLRERRVGDDRRDIHWRSSARSGRLLVREYEDELARRVVIGVDNALPL
;
A
#
# COMPACT_ATOMS: atom_id res chain seq x y z
N MET A 1 -17.34 -21.08 -36.88
CA MET A 1 -17.64 -19.71 -37.37
C MET A 1 -17.74 -18.80 -36.15
N ALA A 2 -16.67 -18.04 -35.89
CA ALA A 2 -16.63 -17.11 -34.79
C ALA A 2 -17.14 -15.75 -35.27
N ALA A 3 -18.19 -15.24 -34.65
CA ALA A 3 -18.79 -13.96 -34.98
C ALA A 3 -17.80 -12.82 -34.63
N ALA A 4 -17.51 -11.97 -35.62
CA ALA A 4 -16.68 -10.77 -35.45
C ALA A 4 -17.28 -9.84 -34.38
N PRO A 5 -16.47 -9.23 -33.50
CA PRO A 5 -16.96 -8.27 -32.51
C PRO A 5 -17.48 -7.03 -33.25
N GLY A 6 -18.80 -6.83 -33.18
CA GLY A 6 -19.48 -5.77 -33.90
C GLY A 6 -18.95 -4.37 -33.56
N VAL A 7 -18.96 -3.51 -34.59
CA VAL A 7 -18.55 -2.10 -34.57
C VAL A 7 -19.15 -1.31 -33.38
N ALA A 8 -20.31 -1.70 -32.89
CA ALA A 8 -20.95 -1.18 -31.69
C ALA A 8 -20.13 -1.33 -30.41
N GLY A 9 -19.42 -2.46 -30.24
CA GLY A 9 -18.54 -2.70 -29.09
C GLY A 9 -17.24 -1.87 -29.11
N PHE A 10 -16.78 -1.49 -30.31
CA PHE A 10 -15.62 -0.61 -30.48
C PHE A 10 -15.99 0.84 -30.10
N TRP A 11 -17.10 1.33 -30.62
CA TRP A 11 -17.57 2.69 -30.29
C TRP A 11 -18.01 2.85 -28.84
N ALA A 12 -18.55 1.81 -28.21
CA ALA A 12 -18.83 1.82 -26.77
C ALA A 12 -17.54 1.92 -25.93
N ARG A 13 -16.45 1.23 -26.31
CA ARG A 13 -15.13 1.32 -25.66
C ARG A 13 -14.47 2.68 -25.89
N VAL A 14 -14.54 3.21 -27.10
CA VAL A 14 -14.01 4.54 -27.44
C VAL A 14 -14.79 5.64 -26.71
N ARG A 15 -16.11 5.54 -26.66
CA ARG A 15 -16.98 6.50 -25.93
C ARG A 15 -16.74 6.44 -24.40
N ARG A 16 -16.41 5.26 -23.85
CA ARG A 16 -16.06 5.07 -22.43
C ARG A 16 -14.68 5.66 -22.10
N ARG A 17 -13.75 5.63 -23.06
CA ARG A 17 -12.41 6.23 -22.94
C ARG A 17 -12.43 7.77 -23.05
N LEU A 18 -13.37 8.32 -23.82
CA LEU A 18 -13.41 9.75 -24.12
C LEU A 18 -14.10 10.61 -23.06
N ARG A 19 -14.89 10.01 -22.15
CA ARG A 19 -15.54 10.75 -21.05
C ARG A 19 -15.51 9.90 -19.77
N PRO A 20 -14.44 9.97 -18.98
CA PRO A 20 -14.49 9.42 -17.64
C PRO A 20 -15.70 10.04 -16.91
N PRO A 21 -16.51 9.24 -16.20
CA PRO A 21 -17.73 9.72 -15.56
C PRO A 21 -17.39 10.84 -14.59
N ARG A 22 -17.74 12.06 -14.99
CA ARG A 22 -17.54 13.25 -14.18
C ARG A 22 -18.74 13.40 -13.25
N ARG A 23 -18.47 13.51 -11.96
CA ARG A 23 -19.50 13.72 -10.97
C ARG A 23 -19.35 15.12 -10.40
N LEU A 24 -20.40 15.90 -10.48
CA LEU A 24 -20.51 17.20 -9.85
C LEU A 24 -21.48 17.07 -8.69
N ARG A 25 -21.04 17.41 -7.49
CA ARG A 25 -21.89 17.48 -6.31
C ARG A 25 -21.80 18.87 -5.72
N PHE A 26 -22.96 19.45 -5.43
CA PHE A 26 -23.04 20.69 -4.66
C PHE A 26 -22.61 20.41 -3.23
N THR A 27 -21.74 21.25 -2.70
CA THR A 27 -21.41 21.24 -1.27
C THR A 27 -22.55 21.92 -0.49
N ARG A 28 -22.46 21.89 0.83
CA ARG A 28 -23.44 22.62 1.66
C ARG A 28 -23.37 24.13 1.38
N GLU A 29 -22.16 24.64 1.31
CA GLU A 29 -21.85 26.07 1.02
C GLU A 29 -22.34 26.45 -0.38
N GLY A 30 -22.11 25.59 -1.38
CA GLY A 30 -22.59 25.82 -2.74
C GLY A 30 -24.09 25.89 -2.84
N ARG A 31 -24.82 25.04 -2.11
CA ARG A 31 -26.30 25.11 -2.07
C ARG A 31 -26.81 26.41 -1.46
N ILE A 32 -26.16 26.87 -0.38
CA ILE A 32 -26.51 28.14 0.28
C ILE A 32 -26.33 29.32 -0.69
N ILE A 33 -25.18 29.37 -1.39
CA ILE A 33 -24.89 30.46 -2.34
C ILE A 33 -25.85 30.43 -3.52
N VAL A 34 -26.22 29.27 -4.05
CA VAL A 34 -27.21 29.15 -5.12
C VAL A 34 -28.59 29.64 -4.62
N LEU A 35 -29.01 29.21 -3.43
CA LEU A 35 -30.26 29.63 -2.84
C LEU A 35 -30.30 31.17 -2.61
N LEU A 36 -29.19 31.71 -2.09
CA LEU A 36 -29.03 33.16 -1.90
C LEU A 36 -29.12 33.89 -3.24
N SER A 37 -28.46 33.39 -4.29
CA SER A 37 -28.51 33.98 -5.63
C SER A 37 -29.93 34.02 -6.18
N VAL A 38 -30.70 32.94 -5.97
CA VAL A 38 -32.11 32.89 -6.38
C VAL A 38 -32.94 33.90 -5.58
N GLY A 39 -32.74 34.01 -4.25
CA GLY A 39 -33.44 34.99 -3.39
C GLY A 39 -33.13 36.42 -3.78
N VAL A 40 -31.85 36.74 -4.03
CA VAL A 40 -31.44 38.08 -4.51
C VAL A 40 -32.04 38.37 -5.87
N GLY A 41 -32.08 37.39 -6.79
CA GLY A 41 -32.69 37.54 -8.09
C GLY A 41 -34.21 37.88 -7.99
N PHE A 42 -34.90 37.18 -7.12
CA PHE A 42 -36.33 37.44 -6.86
C PHE A 42 -36.58 38.84 -6.28
N ALA A 43 -35.73 39.24 -5.32
CA ALA A 43 -35.79 40.59 -4.74
C ALA A 43 -35.46 41.66 -5.79
N ALA A 44 -34.47 41.43 -6.65
CA ALA A 44 -34.08 42.36 -7.70
C ALA A 44 -35.24 42.64 -8.68
N ILE A 45 -35.92 41.55 -9.11
CA ILE A 45 -37.07 41.68 -10.03
C ILE A 45 -38.25 42.43 -9.35
N ASN A 46 -38.51 42.09 -8.09
CA ASN A 46 -39.65 42.67 -7.38
C ASN A 46 -39.47 44.16 -7.00
N THR A 47 -38.19 44.53 -6.70
CA THR A 47 -37.90 45.91 -6.27
C THR A 47 -37.41 46.82 -7.40
N GLY A 48 -37.00 46.27 -8.54
CA GLY A 48 -36.43 47.06 -9.64
C GLY A 48 -35.10 47.74 -9.29
N ASN A 49 -34.43 47.35 -8.20
CA ASN A 49 -33.24 48.02 -7.69
C ASN A 49 -31.98 47.54 -8.43
N ASN A 50 -31.28 48.49 -9.09
CA ASN A 50 -30.08 48.25 -9.87
C ASN A 50 -28.93 47.62 -9.06
N LEU A 51 -28.82 47.93 -7.77
CA LEU A 51 -27.77 47.33 -6.91
C LEU A 51 -28.01 45.84 -6.68
N LEU A 52 -29.27 45.40 -6.60
CA LEU A 52 -29.56 43.97 -6.48
C LEU A 52 -29.26 43.23 -7.78
N TYR A 53 -29.48 43.82 -8.95
CA TYR A 53 -29.04 43.23 -10.23
C TYR A 53 -27.51 43.11 -10.33
N LEU A 54 -26.78 44.12 -9.87
CA LEU A 54 -25.32 44.09 -9.80
C LEU A 54 -24.85 42.97 -8.87
N LEU A 55 -25.43 42.86 -7.68
CA LEU A 55 -25.13 41.81 -6.72
C LEU A 55 -25.42 40.41 -7.29
N LEU A 56 -26.56 40.25 -7.97
CA LEU A 56 -26.90 39.00 -8.65
C LEU A 56 -25.87 38.65 -9.73
N GLY A 57 -25.47 39.61 -10.55
CA GLY A 57 -24.42 39.42 -11.57
C GLY A 57 -23.11 38.96 -10.97
N TRP A 58 -22.71 39.51 -9.83
CA TRP A 58 -21.50 39.07 -9.09
C TRP A 58 -21.63 37.63 -8.58
N LEU A 59 -22.77 37.29 -7.97
CA LEU A 59 -23.00 35.92 -7.46
C LEU A 59 -23.00 34.90 -8.60
N LEU A 60 -23.66 35.18 -9.72
CA LEU A 60 -23.66 34.31 -10.89
C LEU A 60 -22.28 34.16 -11.49
N SER A 61 -21.53 35.26 -11.64
CA SER A 61 -20.14 35.26 -12.13
C SER A 61 -19.26 34.41 -11.23
N PHE A 62 -19.41 34.50 -9.92
CA PHE A 62 -18.67 33.70 -8.93
C PHE A 62 -18.96 32.20 -9.06
N ILE A 63 -20.23 31.81 -9.26
CA ILE A 63 -20.64 30.42 -9.48
C ILE A 63 -20.01 29.88 -10.77
N ILE A 64 -20.10 30.64 -11.87
CA ILE A 64 -19.56 30.25 -13.18
C ILE A 64 -18.05 30.13 -13.11
N ALA A 65 -17.37 31.13 -12.55
CA ALA A 65 -15.91 31.11 -12.38
C ALA A 65 -15.44 29.89 -11.54
N SER A 66 -16.15 29.57 -10.45
CA SER A 66 -15.88 28.39 -9.64
C SER A 66 -16.01 27.10 -10.45
N GLY A 67 -17.03 26.98 -11.28
CA GLY A 67 -17.25 25.84 -12.18
C GLY A 67 -16.12 25.66 -13.19
N ILE A 68 -15.66 26.75 -13.81
CA ILE A 68 -14.58 26.74 -14.79
C ILE A 68 -13.23 26.41 -14.13
N LEU A 69 -12.90 27.10 -13.04
CA LEU A 69 -11.62 26.92 -12.35
C LEU A 69 -11.47 25.50 -11.77
N SER A 70 -12.55 24.93 -11.23
CA SER A 70 -12.51 23.54 -10.76
C SER A 70 -12.26 22.53 -11.89
N GLU A 71 -12.79 22.78 -13.09
CA GLU A 71 -12.52 21.94 -14.27
C GLU A 71 -11.07 22.05 -14.70
N MET A 72 -10.53 23.26 -14.76
CA MET A 72 -9.14 23.51 -15.16
C MET A 72 -8.15 22.89 -14.19
N THR A 73 -8.50 22.82 -12.92
CA THR A 73 -7.67 22.21 -11.87
C THR A 73 -7.54 20.70 -12.03
N LEU A 74 -8.62 20.00 -12.45
CA LEU A 74 -8.61 18.53 -12.60
C LEU A 74 -8.04 18.05 -13.95
N LYS A 75 -7.87 18.92 -14.94
CA LYS A 75 -7.34 18.53 -16.25
C LYS A 75 -5.85 18.17 -16.16
N ARG A 76 -5.39 17.22 -17.02
CA ARG A 76 -3.99 16.84 -17.20
C ARG A 76 -3.25 16.56 -15.88
N LEU A 77 -3.88 15.74 -15.04
CA LEU A 77 -3.26 15.17 -13.85
C LEU A 77 -3.13 13.67 -14.05
N THR A 78 -1.92 13.15 -13.89
CA THR A 78 -1.62 11.73 -13.93
C THR A 78 -1.24 11.26 -12.54
N VAL A 79 -1.80 10.11 -12.13
CA VAL A 79 -1.55 9.53 -10.81
C VAL A 79 -0.95 8.14 -10.98
N GLN A 80 0.16 7.91 -10.30
CA GLN A 80 0.80 6.61 -10.14
C GLN A 80 0.67 6.17 -8.68
N ARG A 81 0.31 4.91 -8.50
CA ARG A 81 0.17 4.30 -7.18
C ARG A 81 1.26 3.26 -7.02
N ARG A 82 1.98 3.30 -5.91
CA ARG A 82 3.11 2.42 -5.63
C ARG A 82 2.90 1.72 -4.29
N PRO A 83 2.39 0.48 -4.31
CA PRO A 83 2.35 -0.32 -3.10
C PRO A 83 3.77 -0.72 -2.69
N PRO A 84 4.02 -1.02 -1.42
CA PRO A 84 5.27 -1.61 -1.00
C PRO A 84 5.41 -3.02 -1.62
N PRO A 85 6.64 -3.53 -1.75
CA PRO A 85 6.91 -4.81 -2.43
C PRO A 85 6.27 -6.02 -1.72
N ARG A 86 5.97 -5.90 -0.44
CA ARG A 86 5.31 -6.94 0.35
C ARG A 86 4.31 -6.31 1.31
N VAL A 87 3.10 -6.86 1.30
CA VAL A 87 2.00 -6.46 2.19
C VAL A 87 1.56 -7.69 2.97
N PHE A 88 1.38 -7.56 4.30
CA PHE A 88 0.97 -8.66 5.17
C PHE A 88 -0.40 -8.38 5.77
N ALA A 89 -1.21 -9.43 5.91
CA ALA A 89 -2.54 -9.33 6.51
C ALA A 89 -2.43 -8.89 7.98
N GLY A 90 -3.31 -7.97 8.38
CA GLY A 90 -3.34 -7.42 9.75
C GLY A 90 -2.27 -6.36 10.01
N GLU A 91 -1.29 -6.16 9.13
CA GLU A 91 -0.25 -5.14 9.31
C GLU A 91 -0.57 -3.88 8.49
N PRO A 92 -0.40 -2.68 9.08
CA PRO A 92 -0.57 -1.43 8.34
C PRO A 92 0.59 -1.22 7.36
N PHE A 93 0.28 -0.85 6.13
CA PHE A 93 1.26 -0.48 5.12
C PHE A 93 0.99 0.92 4.58
N LEU A 94 1.99 1.52 3.95
CA LEU A 94 1.89 2.82 3.30
C LEU A 94 1.77 2.62 1.79
N MET A 95 0.66 3.12 1.23
CA MET A 95 0.48 3.24 -0.20
C MET A 95 1.03 4.59 -0.65
N GLU A 96 2.08 4.60 -1.45
CA GLU A 96 2.60 5.83 -2.04
C GLU A 96 1.74 6.22 -3.25
N VAL A 97 1.33 7.49 -3.26
CA VAL A 97 0.59 8.12 -4.35
C VAL A 97 1.44 9.24 -4.92
N VAL A 98 1.81 9.10 -6.17
CA VAL A 98 2.59 10.08 -6.93
C VAL A 98 1.66 10.76 -7.92
N ILE A 99 1.53 12.07 -7.85
CA ILE A 99 0.73 12.86 -8.77
C ILE A 99 1.60 13.81 -9.58
N GLU A 100 1.40 13.82 -10.88
CA GLU A 100 2.09 14.69 -11.81
C GLU A 100 1.12 15.67 -12.45
N ASN A 101 1.50 16.94 -12.51
CA ASN A 101 0.76 17.97 -13.18
C ASN A 101 1.38 18.25 -14.56
N GLU A 102 0.80 17.67 -15.60
CA GLU A 102 1.26 17.81 -16.98
C GLU A 102 0.91 19.15 -17.64
N LYS A 103 0.36 20.10 -16.88
CA LYS A 103 0.05 21.43 -17.37
C LYS A 103 1.30 22.29 -17.42
N PRO A 104 1.60 22.95 -18.53
CA PRO A 104 2.82 23.77 -18.68
C PRO A 104 2.78 25.09 -17.90
N THR A 105 1.59 25.66 -17.67
CA THR A 105 1.46 27.05 -17.18
C THR A 105 0.55 27.23 -15.98
N ARG A 106 -0.02 26.14 -15.43
CA ARG A 106 -1.02 26.27 -14.37
C ARG A 106 -0.84 25.23 -13.29
N ALA A 107 -0.78 25.69 -12.05
CA ALA A 107 -0.84 24.84 -10.89
C ALA A 107 -2.23 24.21 -10.71
N SER A 108 -2.29 23.07 -10.06
CA SER A 108 -3.51 22.45 -9.55
C SER A 108 -3.62 22.64 -8.06
N PHE A 109 -4.83 22.88 -7.58
CA PHE A 109 -5.09 23.18 -6.16
C PHE A 109 -6.13 22.23 -5.57
N SER A 110 -5.98 21.93 -4.28
CA SER A 110 -6.98 21.19 -3.49
C SER A 110 -7.39 19.87 -4.14
N ILE A 111 -6.40 19.04 -4.53
CA ILE A 111 -6.65 17.75 -5.17
C ILE A 111 -6.75 16.66 -4.10
N GLU A 112 -7.88 15.95 -4.11
CA GLU A 112 -8.11 14.73 -3.34
C GLU A 112 -7.94 13.53 -4.28
N VAL A 113 -7.18 12.50 -3.84
CA VAL A 113 -7.02 11.21 -4.52
C VAL A 113 -7.55 10.12 -3.61
N GLU A 114 -8.50 9.35 -4.10
CA GLU A 114 -9.13 8.22 -3.39
C GLU A 114 -9.00 6.97 -4.26
N ASP A 115 -8.51 5.87 -3.70
CA ASP A 115 -8.49 4.58 -4.42
C ASP A 115 -9.88 3.96 -4.45
N LEU A 116 -10.16 3.21 -5.52
CA LEU A 116 -11.44 2.56 -5.75
C LEU A 116 -11.30 1.04 -5.68
N VAL A 117 -12.10 0.42 -4.81
CA VAL A 117 -12.36 -1.02 -4.83
C VAL A 117 -13.70 -1.23 -5.55
N GLY A 118 -13.65 -1.72 -6.78
CA GLY A 118 -14.81 -1.70 -7.65
C GLY A 118 -15.26 -0.26 -7.94
N THR A 119 -16.44 0.12 -7.50
CA THR A 119 -17.00 1.48 -7.63
C THR A 119 -16.97 2.29 -6.33
N THR A 120 -16.58 1.66 -5.22
CA THR A 120 -16.60 2.25 -3.89
C THR A 120 -15.23 2.83 -3.55
N PRO A 121 -15.14 4.11 -3.13
CA PRO A 121 -13.87 4.66 -2.68
C PRO A 121 -13.44 4.01 -1.37
N LEU A 122 -12.14 3.77 -1.25
CA LEU A 122 -11.53 3.43 0.04
C LEU A 122 -11.73 4.61 1.01
N ASP A 123 -11.88 4.27 2.30
CA ASP A 123 -12.12 5.25 3.37
C ASP A 123 -10.94 6.21 3.61
N LYS A 124 -9.85 6.02 2.86
CA LYS A 124 -8.62 6.82 2.95
C LYS A 124 -8.42 7.64 1.68
N ARG A 125 -8.04 8.90 1.87
CA ARG A 125 -7.77 9.84 0.79
C ARG A 125 -6.42 10.53 0.99
N CYS A 126 -5.75 10.80 -0.12
CA CYS A 126 -4.59 11.66 -0.17
C CYS A 126 -5.03 13.08 -0.54
N TYR A 127 -4.45 14.07 0.10
CA TYR A 127 -4.73 15.47 -0.17
C TYR A 127 -3.47 16.21 -0.58
N PHE A 128 -3.58 16.94 -1.71
CA PHE A 128 -2.52 17.80 -2.24
C PHE A 128 -3.04 19.24 -2.28
N LEU A 129 -2.43 20.10 -1.49
CA LEU A 129 -2.86 21.51 -1.40
C LEU A 129 -2.59 22.25 -2.71
N LYS A 130 -1.38 22.12 -3.26
CA LYS A 130 -0.93 22.75 -4.50
C LYS A 130 0.04 21.82 -5.21
N ILE A 131 -0.18 21.60 -6.50
CA ILE A 131 0.74 20.88 -7.38
C ILE A 131 1.20 21.87 -8.44
N PRO A 132 2.46 22.35 -8.39
CA PRO A 132 2.97 23.31 -9.37
C PRO A 132 2.91 22.76 -10.79
N GLU A 133 2.97 23.63 -11.77
CA GLU A 133 3.04 23.31 -13.19
C GLU A 133 4.26 22.45 -13.52
N GLY A 134 4.08 21.39 -14.31
CA GLY A 134 5.14 20.48 -14.72
C GLY A 134 5.86 19.76 -13.59
N LYS A 135 5.32 19.78 -12.36
CA LYS A 135 5.95 19.16 -11.19
C LYS A 135 5.18 17.94 -10.72
N THR A 136 5.95 17.06 -10.09
CA THR A 136 5.45 15.83 -9.43
C THR A 136 5.44 16.04 -7.93
N GLN A 137 4.38 15.60 -7.27
CA GLN A 137 4.30 15.54 -5.81
C GLN A 137 4.00 14.12 -5.35
N ARG A 138 4.45 13.79 -4.14
CA ARG A 138 4.28 12.48 -3.53
C ARG A 138 3.65 12.63 -2.16
N THR A 139 2.77 11.71 -1.86
CA THR A 139 2.20 11.52 -0.52
C THR A 139 1.92 10.05 -0.29
N SER A 140 1.54 9.68 0.90
CA SER A 140 1.17 8.31 1.21
C SER A 140 -0.02 8.27 2.15
N TYR A 141 -0.80 7.20 2.07
CA TYR A 141 -1.82 6.91 3.06
C TYR A 141 -1.60 5.53 3.66
N ARG A 142 -2.02 5.37 4.90
CA ARG A 142 -1.95 4.10 5.61
C ARG A 142 -3.22 3.29 5.38
N HIS A 143 -3.03 2.02 5.00
CA HIS A 143 -4.13 1.07 4.85
C HIS A 143 -3.76 -0.28 5.47
N THR A 144 -4.77 -1.10 5.80
CA THR A 144 -4.58 -2.45 6.37
C THR A 144 -5.58 -3.40 5.73
N PHE A 145 -5.09 -4.44 5.10
CA PHE A 145 -5.93 -5.56 4.67
C PHE A 145 -6.02 -6.60 5.78
N LEU A 146 -7.22 -7.00 6.16
CA LEU A 146 -7.42 -7.94 7.26
C LEU A 146 -7.18 -9.40 6.88
N ARG A 147 -7.33 -9.75 5.61
CA ARG A 147 -7.19 -11.12 5.11
C ARG A 147 -6.12 -11.19 4.03
N ARG A 148 -5.43 -12.35 3.94
CA ARG A 148 -4.52 -12.65 2.83
C ARG A 148 -5.30 -12.85 1.52
N GLY A 149 -4.68 -12.59 0.40
CA GLY A 149 -5.27 -12.81 -0.93
C GLY A 149 -4.83 -11.79 -1.96
N LEU A 150 -5.38 -11.92 -3.15
CA LEU A 150 -5.17 -10.96 -4.23
C LEU A 150 -6.28 -9.90 -4.18
N TYR A 151 -5.89 -8.65 -4.00
CA TYR A 151 -6.80 -7.51 -4.00
C TYR A 151 -6.60 -6.68 -5.26
N THR A 152 -7.69 -6.40 -5.96
CA THR A 152 -7.67 -5.58 -7.16
C THR A 152 -8.31 -4.23 -6.89
N LEU A 153 -7.51 -3.17 -6.94
CA LEU A 153 -8.00 -1.79 -6.95
C LEU A 153 -8.37 -1.44 -8.39
N ALA A 154 -9.65 -1.16 -8.65
CA ALA A 154 -10.15 -0.93 -10.01
C ALA A 154 -9.60 0.36 -10.64
N GLY A 155 -9.32 1.37 -9.82
CA GLY A 155 -8.84 2.66 -10.26
C GLY A 155 -8.71 3.64 -9.12
N TYR A 156 -8.78 4.92 -9.46
CA TYR A 156 -8.75 5.99 -8.47
C TYR A 156 -9.71 7.12 -8.86
N ARG A 157 -10.17 7.85 -7.85
CA ARG A 157 -10.98 9.05 -8.00
C ARG A 157 -10.15 10.27 -7.70
N LEU A 158 -10.10 11.19 -8.67
CA LEU A 158 -9.58 12.54 -8.48
C LEU A 158 -10.75 13.48 -8.16
N ALA A 159 -10.64 14.24 -7.08
CA ALA A 159 -11.65 15.23 -6.72
C ALA A 159 -10.99 16.55 -6.36
N THR A 160 -11.74 17.64 -6.55
CA THR A 160 -11.34 18.97 -6.09
C THR A 160 -12.56 19.72 -5.57
N ARG A 161 -12.31 20.66 -4.63
CA ARG A 161 -13.27 21.65 -4.15
C ARG A 161 -12.82 23.08 -4.45
N PHE A 162 -11.75 23.21 -5.20
CA PHE A 162 -11.20 24.53 -5.58
C PHE A 162 -12.13 25.27 -6.55
N PRO A 163 -12.23 26.62 -6.47
CA PRO A 163 -11.55 27.51 -5.52
C PRO A 163 -12.33 27.75 -4.23
N PHE A 164 -13.65 27.81 -4.27
CA PHE A 164 -14.51 28.32 -3.19
C PHE A 164 -15.32 27.22 -2.49
N ALA A 165 -14.95 25.97 -2.72
CA ALA A 165 -15.66 24.81 -2.20
C ALA A 165 -17.18 24.74 -2.53
N LEU A 166 -17.65 25.48 -3.54
CA LEU A 166 -19.06 25.46 -3.95
C LEU A 166 -19.48 24.14 -4.56
N PHE A 167 -18.55 23.52 -5.27
CA PHE A 167 -18.74 22.23 -5.94
C PHE A 167 -17.63 21.28 -5.55
N ARG A 168 -17.98 20.03 -5.31
CA ARG A 168 -17.05 18.91 -5.35
C ARG A 168 -17.14 18.30 -6.73
N LYS A 169 -16.13 18.54 -7.55
CA LYS A 169 -16.01 17.92 -8.86
C LYS A 169 -15.08 16.74 -8.77
N SER A 170 -15.51 15.59 -9.31
CA SER A 170 -14.67 14.38 -9.30
C SER A 170 -14.66 13.68 -10.65
N ARG A 171 -13.56 12.96 -10.91
CA ARG A 171 -13.34 12.14 -12.09
C ARG A 171 -12.80 10.79 -11.63
N ASP A 172 -13.47 9.72 -12.04
CA ASP A 172 -12.99 8.36 -11.84
C ASP A 172 -12.08 7.99 -13.01
N VAL A 173 -10.94 7.38 -12.71
CA VAL A 173 -9.94 6.94 -13.70
C VAL A 173 -9.73 5.44 -13.52
N ASP A 174 -9.99 4.69 -14.59
CA ASP A 174 -9.77 3.25 -14.62
C ASP A 174 -8.25 2.99 -14.73
N SER A 175 -7.66 2.45 -13.70
CA SER A 175 -6.25 2.08 -13.62
C SER A 175 -6.13 0.91 -12.65
N PRO A 176 -6.29 -0.32 -13.13
CA PRO A 176 -6.26 -1.47 -12.24
C PRO A 176 -4.88 -1.65 -11.61
N LEU A 177 -4.86 -2.01 -10.34
CA LEU A 177 -3.66 -2.32 -9.58
C LEU A 177 -3.91 -3.53 -8.72
N GLU A 178 -3.11 -4.57 -8.89
CA GLU A 178 -3.19 -5.79 -8.11
C GLU A 178 -2.19 -5.73 -6.95
N ILE A 179 -2.67 -6.11 -5.77
CA ILE A 179 -1.87 -6.15 -4.54
C ILE A 179 -1.99 -7.55 -3.96
N LEU A 180 -0.88 -8.26 -3.90
CA LEU A 180 -0.80 -9.55 -3.24
C LEU A 180 -0.55 -9.34 -1.75
N VAL A 181 -1.51 -9.76 -0.92
CA VAL A 181 -1.44 -9.68 0.54
C VAL A 181 -1.04 -11.04 1.09
N TYR A 182 0.13 -11.10 1.70
CA TYR A 182 0.69 -12.29 2.32
C TYR A 182 0.01 -12.59 3.67
N PRO A 183 0.09 -13.81 4.18
CA PRO A 183 -0.37 -14.14 5.52
C PRO A 183 0.33 -13.29 6.58
N THR A 184 -0.33 -13.17 7.73
CA THR A 184 0.25 -12.50 8.91
C THR A 184 1.56 -13.17 9.31
N ARG A 185 2.56 -12.38 9.63
CA ARG A 185 3.84 -12.88 10.11
C ARG A 185 3.70 -13.30 11.57
N VAL A 186 3.96 -14.56 11.81
CA VAL A 186 4.07 -15.08 13.18
C VAL A 186 5.53 -15.06 13.58
N THR A 187 5.87 -14.37 14.65
CA THR A 187 7.19 -14.45 15.25
C THR A 187 7.29 -15.79 15.99
N VAL A 188 7.95 -16.76 15.38
CA VAL A 188 8.27 -18.00 16.07
C VAL A 188 9.39 -17.70 17.07
N PRO A 189 9.16 -17.84 18.37
CA PRO A 189 10.23 -17.73 19.34
C PRO A 189 11.31 -18.74 18.95
N ARG A 190 12.56 -18.28 18.85
CA ARG A 190 13.68 -19.20 18.64
C ARG A 190 13.57 -20.26 19.73
N PRO A 191 13.47 -21.55 19.36
CA PRO A 191 13.54 -22.58 20.39
C PRO A 191 14.84 -22.34 21.14
N SER A 192 14.74 -22.04 22.42
CA SER A 192 15.91 -22.08 23.31
C SER A 192 16.61 -23.40 23.00
N PRO A 193 17.93 -23.47 22.94
CA PRO A 193 18.59 -24.74 22.95
C PRO A 193 18.07 -25.46 24.19
N ARG A 194 17.06 -26.31 23.99
CA ARG A 194 16.62 -27.19 25.06
C ARG A 194 17.88 -27.97 25.40
N THR A 195 18.45 -27.62 26.51
CA THR A 195 19.26 -28.55 27.26
C THR A 195 18.35 -29.75 27.42
N THR A 196 18.53 -30.75 26.55
CA THR A 196 17.78 -31.99 26.63
C THR A 196 17.93 -32.50 28.04
N SER A 197 16.81 -32.48 28.73
CA SER A 197 16.72 -32.91 30.09
C SER A 197 17.24 -34.34 30.20
N ARG A 198 18.24 -34.50 31.00
CA ARG A 198 18.61 -35.67 31.82
C ARG A 198 18.56 -37.11 31.27
N GLY A 199 18.11 -37.38 30.03
CA GLY A 199 18.09 -38.72 29.45
C GLY A 199 19.07 -38.91 28.29
N ASP A 200 19.20 -37.93 27.44
CA ASP A 200 20.01 -38.00 26.20
C ASP A 200 21.36 -37.29 26.28
N ALA A 201 21.71 -36.79 27.45
CA ALA A 201 22.98 -36.09 27.66
C ALA A 201 24.23 -36.99 27.49
N THR A 202 24.03 -38.29 27.40
CA THR A 202 25.11 -39.26 27.19
C THR A 202 25.47 -39.49 25.73
N ALA A 203 24.57 -39.19 24.82
CA ALA A 203 24.81 -39.35 23.37
C ALA A 203 25.51 -38.15 22.73
N SER A 204 25.48 -36.97 23.39
CA SER A 204 26.04 -35.70 22.87
C SER A 204 27.49 -35.45 23.27
N ARG A 205 28.16 -36.39 23.93
CA ARG A 205 29.47 -36.11 24.53
C ARG A 205 30.69 -36.65 23.81
N VAL A 206 30.54 -37.46 22.80
CA VAL A 206 31.67 -37.89 22.00
C VAL A 206 31.23 -38.01 20.55
N GLY A 207 31.28 -36.92 19.85
CA GLY A 207 31.17 -36.88 18.39
C GLY A 207 32.33 -37.64 17.79
N ARG A 208 32.13 -38.92 17.50
CA ARG A 208 33.12 -39.75 16.78
C ARG A 208 33.30 -39.33 15.33
N ARG A 209 32.76 -38.22 14.86
CA ARG A 209 32.72 -37.80 13.44
C ARG A 209 32.82 -36.30 13.18
N GLY A 210 33.35 -35.51 14.10
CA GLY A 210 33.69 -34.11 13.86
C GLY A 210 35.13 -33.90 13.43
N GLU A 211 35.49 -32.65 13.08
CA GLU A 211 36.87 -32.25 12.88
C GLU A 211 37.67 -32.41 14.17
N PHE A 212 38.95 -32.80 14.03
CA PHE A 212 39.84 -32.95 15.19
C PHE A 212 40.07 -31.60 15.85
N PHE A 213 39.59 -31.46 17.08
CA PHE A 213 39.73 -30.23 17.85
C PHE A 213 41.04 -30.17 18.63
N GLY A 214 41.43 -31.28 19.28
CA GLY A 214 42.64 -31.28 20.10
C GLY A 214 42.85 -32.56 20.89
N LEU A 215 43.87 -32.52 21.76
CA LEU A 215 44.19 -33.60 22.70
C LEU A 215 43.97 -33.10 24.13
N ARG A 216 43.26 -33.83 24.95
CA ARG A 216 43.07 -33.58 26.39
C ARG A 216 43.53 -34.76 27.24
N GLU A 217 43.79 -34.52 28.49
CA GLU A 217 44.09 -35.62 29.45
C GLU A 217 42.87 -36.55 29.63
N ARG A 218 43.14 -37.83 29.69
CA ARG A 218 42.13 -38.87 29.87
C ARG A 218 41.39 -38.70 31.20
N ARG A 219 40.08 -38.82 31.16
CA ARG A 219 39.18 -38.80 32.33
C ARG A 219 38.55 -40.18 32.53
N VAL A 220 38.05 -40.43 33.74
CA VAL A 220 37.29 -41.65 34.04
C VAL A 220 36.02 -41.65 33.17
N GLY A 221 35.86 -42.73 32.36
CA GLY A 221 34.73 -42.87 31.41
C GLY A 221 35.14 -42.70 29.94
N ASP A 222 36.35 -42.24 29.61
CA ASP A 222 36.81 -42.14 28.22
C ASP A 222 37.16 -43.52 27.64
N ASP A 223 36.77 -43.76 26.36
CA ASP A 223 37.02 -45.00 25.65
C ASP A 223 38.54 -45.15 25.36
N ARG A 224 39.04 -46.35 25.52
CA ARG A 224 40.46 -46.67 25.19
C ARG A 224 40.78 -46.49 23.71
N ARG A 225 39.79 -46.54 22.83
CA ARG A 225 39.95 -46.38 21.37
C ARG A 225 40.28 -44.95 20.98
N ASP A 226 39.93 -43.98 21.78
CA ASP A 226 40.14 -42.56 21.50
C ASP A 226 41.48 -42.05 22.04
N ILE A 227 42.29 -42.93 22.66
CA ILE A 227 43.64 -42.61 23.17
C ILE A 227 44.60 -42.39 21.99
N HIS A 228 45.27 -41.24 22.00
CA HIS A 228 46.32 -40.92 21.06
C HIS A 228 47.69 -41.42 21.57
N TRP A 229 47.97 -42.71 21.33
CA TRP A 229 49.11 -43.39 21.88
C TRP A 229 50.46 -42.70 21.63
N ARG A 230 50.69 -42.17 20.43
CA ARG A 230 51.94 -41.49 20.06
C ARG A 230 52.21 -40.24 20.91
N SER A 231 51.21 -39.40 21.16
CA SER A 231 51.38 -38.23 22.00
C SER A 231 51.40 -38.58 23.49
N SER A 232 50.64 -39.59 23.90
CA SER A 232 50.66 -40.12 25.27
C SER A 232 52.03 -40.63 25.66
N ALA A 233 52.72 -41.41 24.77
CA ALA A 233 54.04 -41.91 24.99
C ALA A 233 55.12 -40.81 25.11
N ARG A 234 54.92 -39.68 24.38
CA ARG A 234 55.85 -38.55 24.43
C ARG A 234 55.64 -37.65 25.66
N SER A 235 54.39 -37.49 26.11
CA SER A 235 54.07 -36.62 27.24
C SER A 235 54.08 -37.33 28.61
N GLY A 236 54.15 -38.66 28.63
CA GLY A 236 54.06 -39.46 29.87
C GLY A 236 52.67 -39.48 30.50
N ARG A 237 51.65 -38.97 29.83
CA ARG A 237 50.26 -38.92 30.30
C ARG A 237 49.32 -39.46 29.23
N LEU A 238 48.22 -40.08 29.62
CA LEU A 238 47.24 -40.60 28.68
C LEU A 238 46.43 -39.44 28.07
N LEU A 239 46.57 -39.21 26.77
CA LEU A 239 45.90 -38.20 26.01
C LEU A 239 44.82 -38.83 25.13
N VAL A 240 43.63 -38.23 25.12
CA VAL A 240 42.46 -38.63 24.33
C VAL A 240 42.18 -37.57 23.26
N ARG A 241 41.80 -38.02 22.07
CA ARG A 241 41.38 -37.14 20.97
C ARG A 241 40.03 -36.55 21.29
N GLU A 242 39.92 -35.23 21.13
CA GLU A 242 38.67 -34.49 21.24
C GLU A 242 38.27 -33.99 19.85
N TYR A 243 37.02 -34.20 19.48
CA TYR A 243 36.46 -33.79 18.19
C TYR A 243 35.42 -32.74 18.41
N GLU A 244 35.27 -31.82 17.44
CA GLU A 244 34.27 -30.77 17.46
C GLU A 244 32.87 -31.37 17.18
N ASP A 245 31.90 -31.05 18.01
CA ASP A 245 30.53 -31.53 17.85
C ASP A 245 29.83 -30.71 16.74
N GLU A 246 29.70 -31.24 15.54
CA GLU A 246 28.84 -30.71 14.52
C GLU A 246 27.37 -30.91 14.95
N LEU A 247 26.81 -29.92 15.62
CA LEU A 247 25.40 -29.86 15.90
C LEU A 247 24.61 -29.55 14.62
N ALA A 248 24.43 -30.55 13.78
CA ALA A 248 23.54 -30.48 12.63
C ALA A 248 22.11 -30.31 13.14
N ARG A 249 21.67 -29.05 13.25
CA ARG A 249 20.29 -28.73 13.60
C ARG A 249 19.40 -29.00 12.40
N ARG A 250 18.63 -30.06 12.44
CA ARG A 250 17.60 -30.33 11.45
C ARG A 250 16.36 -29.49 11.80
N VAL A 251 16.04 -28.51 10.96
CA VAL A 251 14.82 -27.73 11.06
C VAL A 251 13.82 -28.31 10.06
N VAL A 252 12.68 -28.76 10.55
CA VAL A 252 11.55 -29.19 9.70
C VAL A 252 10.51 -28.08 9.72
N ILE A 253 10.19 -27.54 8.56
CA ILE A 253 9.16 -26.53 8.38
C ILE A 253 7.98 -27.19 7.69
N GLY A 254 6.87 -27.31 8.41
CA GLY A 254 5.58 -27.73 7.84
C GLY A 254 4.82 -26.51 7.35
N VAL A 255 4.41 -26.49 6.09
CA VAL A 255 3.56 -25.46 5.52
C VAL A 255 2.20 -26.07 5.25
N ASP A 256 1.18 -25.62 5.98
CA ASP A 256 -0.20 -25.95 5.67
C ASP A 256 -0.69 -24.99 4.57
N ASN A 257 -0.93 -25.53 3.37
CA ASN A 257 -1.41 -24.78 2.22
C ASN A 257 -2.93 -24.97 2.01
N ALA A 258 -3.63 -25.53 2.99
CA ALA A 258 -5.08 -25.63 2.93
C ALA A 258 -5.71 -24.24 3.03
N LEU A 259 -6.45 -23.84 2.01
CA LEU A 259 -7.28 -22.65 2.05
C LEU A 259 -8.52 -22.98 2.88
N PRO A 260 -8.83 -22.23 3.94
CA PRO A 260 -10.14 -22.37 4.57
C PRO A 260 -11.21 -21.99 3.54
N LEU A 261 -12.14 -22.89 3.31
CA LEU A 261 -13.32 -22.70 2.47
C LEU A 261 -14.21 -21.59 3.04
#